data_96a6c77a20729f669a6db13e6064cfb4
#
_entry.id   96a6c77a20729f669a6db13e6064cfb4
#
_cell.length_a   1.000
_cell.length_b   1.000
_cell.length_c   1.000
_cell.angle_alpha   90.00
_cell.angle_beta   90.00
_cell.angle_gamma   90.00
#
_symmetry.space_group_name_H-M   'P 1'
#
loop_
_entity.id
_entity.type
_entity.pdbx_description
1 polymer ?
#
loop_
_entity_poly.entity_id
_entity_poly.type
_entity_poly.pdbx_seq_one_letter_code
_entity_poly.pdbx_strand_id
1 'polypeptide(L)'
;MMASRGYDMTPTMYSPDGRIYQVEYAMETVKRGTLALGIKTKEGVIMAVEEKPRALQTNNITQKIFQIDFHIGVAAAGYIPDARVQVDNARFFSQGNKMTYDEAVQVETVAKHLADQSHQFTQYSGVRPNGVALIIAGVDIKGESIYLTDPSGTFIQYAAIAIGSGSDEVNSFLEKNYNFDMGLDDAASLAIAAINLKSEEKNGVKHIKMAKVTTKDKVFEKISESDIKNYSQNSSKFSAE
;
A
#
# COMPACT_ATOMS: atom_id res chain seq x y z
N MET A 1 4.40 -19.40 -21.59
CA MET A 1 5.65 -18.80 -21.07
C MET A 1 6.79 -19.25 -21.94
N MET A 2 7.49 -18.36 -22.62
CA MET A 2 8.75 -18.73 -23.28
C MET A 2 9.76 -19.10 -22.20
N ALA A 3 10.48 -20.19 -22.38
CA ALA A 3 11.54 -20.61 -21.46
C ALA A 3 12.53 -19.44 -21.30
N SER A 4 12.84 -19.08 -20.07
CA SER A 4 13.70 -17.93 -19.72
C SER A 4 15.15 -18.10 -20.19
N ARG A 5 15.51 -19.25 -20.76
CA ARG A 5 16.86 -19.62 -21.25
C ARG A 5 17.99 -19.29 -20.27
N GLY A 6 17.71 -19.30 -18.95
CA GLY A 6 18.71 -19.01 -17.91
C GLY A 6 18.85 -17.52 -17.56
N TYR A 7 18.15 -16.61 -18.23
CA TYR A 7 18.19 -15.16 -17.90
C TYR A 7 17.46 -14.81 -16.61
N ASP A 8 16.74 -15.76 -16.00
CA ASP A 8 16.07 -15.63 -14.72
C ASP A 8 16.91 -16.10 -13.52
N MET A 9 18.14 -16.58 -13.76
CA MET A 9 19.01 -17.08 -12.68
C MET A 9 19.75 -15.99 -11.91
N THR A 10 19.68 -14.75 -12.36
CA THR A 10 20.32 -13.60 -11.70
C THR A 10 19.39 -12.38 -11.75
N PRO A 11 19.33 -11.55 -10.69
CA PRO A 11 18.49 -10.35 -10.66
C PRO A 11 19.01 -9.21 -11.53
N THR A 12 20.30 -9.25 -11.92
CA THR A 12 21.02 -8.11 -12.51
C THR A 12 21.14 -8.16 -14.03
N MET A 13 20.66 -9.25 -14.67
CA MET A 13 20.84 -9.48 -16.10
C MET A 13 19.56 -9.13 -16.89
N TYR A 14 19.71 -8.32 -17.92
CA TYR A 14 18.67 -8.15 -18.93
C TYR A 14 18.61 -9.35 -19.87
N SER A 15 17.39 -9.78 -20.18
CA SER A 15 17.17 -10.68 -21.31
C SER A 15 17.40 -9.93 -22.64
N PRO A 16 17.54 -10.64 -23.77
CA PRO A 16 17.62 -10.01 -25.10
C PRO A 16 16.41 -9.13 -25.44
N ASP A 17 15.24 -9.40 -24.80
CA ASP A 17 14.01 -8.62 -24.95
C ASP A 17 13.94 -7.42 -23.99
N GLY A 18 15.03 -7.12 -23.24
CA GLY A 18 15.10 -5.99 -22.32
C GLY A 18 14.36 -6.20 -20.99
N ARG A 19 14.11 -7.44 -20.56
CA ARG A 19 13.37 -7.78 -19.34
C ARG A 19 14.31 -8.19 -18.21
N ILE A 20 13.99 -7.86 -16.97
CA ILE A 20 14.59 -8.37 -15.74
C ILE A 20 13.62 -9.36 -15.12
N TYR A 21 13.78 -10.65 -15.37
CA TYR A 21 12.80 -11.67 -14.98
C TYR A 21 12.57 -11.74 -13.46
N GLN A 22 13.59 -11.54 -12.64
CA GLN A 22 13.44 -11.58 -11.19
C GLN A 22 12.54 -10.44 -10.66
N VAL A 23 12.58 -9.27 -11.31
CA VAL A 23 11.63 -8.17 -11.01
C VAL A 23 10.22 -8.55 -11.41
N GLU A 24 10.03 -9.18 -12.58
CA GLU A 24 8.72 -9.65 -13.03
C GLU A 24 8.14 -10.71 -12.10
N TYR A 25 8.95 -11.66 -11.63
CA TYR A 25 8.52 -12.66 -10.64
C TYR A 25 8.16 -12.03 -9.30
N ALA A 26 8.89 -10.99 -8.88
CA ALA A 26 8.53 -10.21 -7.70
C ALA A 26 7.19 -9.48 -7.87
N MET A 27 6.93 -8.90 -9.05
CA MET A 27 5.63 -8.30 -9.37
C MET A 27 4.48 -9.32 -9.36
N GLU A 28 4.70 -10.55 -9.86
CA GLU A 28 3.72 -11.64 -9.75
C GLU A 28 3.44 -12.02 -8.28
N THR A 29 4.43 -11.90 -7.40
CA THR A 29 4.23 -12.10 -5.96
C THR A 29 3.32 -11.02 -5.36
N VAL A 30 3.47 -9.77 -5.80
CA VAL A 30 2.57 -8.66 -5.42
C VAL A 30 1.14 -8.96 -5.83
N LYS A 31 0.91 -9.36 -7.08
CA LYS A 31 -0.43 -9.68 -7.63
C LYS A 31 -1.13 -10.84 -6.90
N ARG A 32 -0.38 -11.74 -6.28
CA ARG A 32 -0.91 -12.85 -5.46
C ARG A 32 -1.25 -12.45 -4.02
N GLY A 33 -0.75 -11.31 -3.56
CA GLY A 33 -1.10 -10.75 -2.26
C GLY A 33 -2.57 -10.31 -2.22
N THR A 34 -3.22 -10.37 -1.04
CA THR A 34 -4.56 -9.80 -0.87
C THR A 34 -4.53 -8.30 -1.09
N LEU A 35 -5.70 -7.75 -1.45
CA LEU A 35 -5.85 -6.35 -1.84
C LEU A 35 -5.39 -5.38 -0.75
N ALA A 36 -4.75 -4.29 -1.17
CA ALA A 36 -4.48 -3.10 -0.37
C ALA A 36 -4.74 -1.87 -1.23
N LEU A 37 -5.28 -0.82 -0.65
CA LEU A 37 -5.57 0.42 -1.36
C LEU A 37 -5.36 1.66 -0.49
N GLY A 38 -5.16 2.81 -1.15
CA GLY A 38 -5.09 4.12 -0.54
C GLY A 38 -5.93 5.12 -1.30
N ILE A 39 -6.60 6.02 -0.59
CA ILE A 39 -7.43 7.09 -1.14
C ILE A 39 -7.06 8.40 -0.47
N LYS A 40 -6.78 9.42 -1.26
CA LYS A 40 -6.47 10.78 -0.83
C LYS A 40 -7.68 11.68 -1.01
N THR A 41 -7.99 12.49 -0.01
CA THR A 41 -9.01 13.55 -0.07
C THR A 41 -8.45 14.83 0.54
N LYS A 42 -9.11 15.96 0.36
CA LYS A 42 -8.74 17.23 1.00
C LYS A 42 -8.69 17.18 2.54
N GLU A 43 -9.35 16.19 3.16
CA GLU A 43 -9.38 16.02 4.61
C GLU A 43 -8.30 15.08 5.13
N GLY A 44 -7.56 14.39 4.24
CA GLY A 44 -6.50 13.47 4.59
C GLY A 44 -6.41 12.25 3.69
N VAL A 45 -5.85 11.17 4.23
CA VAL A 45 -5.66 9.91 3.51
C VAL A 45 -6.29 8.75 4.26
N ILE A 46 -6.87 7.81 3.50
CA ILE A 46 -7.37 6.52 3.97
C ILE A 46 -6.49 5.41 3.39
N MET A 47 -6.16 4.45 4.22
CA MET A 47 -5.55 3.17 3.81
C MET A 47 -6.49 2.05 4.21
N ALA A 48 -6.73 1.11 3.32
CA ALA A 48 -7.54 -0.07 3.59
C ALA A 48 -6.89 -1.33 3.00
N VAL A 49 -7.00 -2.44 3.71
CA VAL A 49 -6.46 -3.73 3.28
C VAL A 49 -7.46 -4.85 3.52
N GLU A 50 -7.43 -5.81 2.60
CA GLU A 50 -8.06 -7.11 2.84
C GLU A 50 -7.09 -8.00 3.63
N GLU A 51 -7.56 -8.54 4.74
CA GLU A 51 -6.78 -9.43 5.59
C GLU A 51 -7.70 -10.52 6.16
N LYS A 52 -7.56 -11.75 5.67
CA LYS A 52 -8.40 -12.88 6.10
C LYS A 52 -7.96 -13.35 7.50
N PRO A 53 -8.79 -13.16 8.55
CA PRO A 53 -8.44 -13.61 9.90
C PRO A 53 -8.43 -15.14 9.94
N ARG A 54 -7.45 -15.71 10.66
CA ARG A 54 -7.41 -17.15 10.93
C ARG A 54 -8.07 -17.43 12.27
N ALA A 55 -8.87 -18.50 12.35
CA ALA A 55 -9.67 -18.82 13.54
C ALA A 55 -8.87 -18.96 14.84
N LEU A 56 -7.61 -19.38 14.77
CA LEU A 56 -6.72 -19.55 15.91
C LEU A 56 -5.68 -18.42 16.06
N GLN A 57 -5.82 -17.35 15.31
CA GLN A 57 -4.94 -16.20 15.41
C GLN A 57 -5.31 -15.38 16.65
N THR A 58 -4.40 -15.27 17.62
CA THR A 58 -4.63 -14.59 18.90
C THR A 58 -4.58 -13.07 18.81
N ASN A 59 -3.92 -12.53 17.78
CA ASN A 59 -3.74 -11.08 17.60
C ASN A 59 -4.65 -10.56 16.49
N ASN A 60 -5.54 -9.66 16.85
CA ASN A 60 -6.37 -8.91 15.90
C ASN A 60 -5.63 -7.66 15.34
N ILE A 61 -4.30 -7.68 15.36
CA ILE A 61 -3.47 -6.59 14.84
C ILE A 61 -3.22 -6.86 13.36
N THR A 62 -3.53 -5.88 12.52
CA THR A 62 -3.21 -5.97 11.09
C THR A 62 -1.72 -6.17 10.87
N GLN A 63 -1.40 -7.09 9.96
CA GLN A 63 -0.04 -7.37 9.52
C GLN A 63 0.31 -6.70 8.19
N LYS A 64 -0.62 -5.93 7.62
CA LYS A 64 -0.49 -5.29 6.31
C LYS A 64 -0.54 -3.76 6.35
N ILE A 65 -1.00 -3.17 7.46
CA ILE A 65 -0.95 -1.72 7.69
C ILE A 65 0.03 -1.45 8.83
N PHE A 66 1.03 -0.63 8.54
CA PHE A 66 2.09 -0.28 9.46
C PHE A 66 2.17 1.24 9.62
N GLN A 67 2.52 1.68 10.81
CA GLN A 67 2.91 3.05 11.06
C GLN A 67 4.43 3.18 10.87
N ILE A 68 4.87 4.15 10.07
CA ILE A 68 6.29 4.51 9.92
C ILE A 68 6.64 5.61 10.91
N ASP A 69 5.91 6.70 10.87
CA ASP A 69 6.06 7.84 11.77
C ASP A 69 4.67 8.28 12.24
N PHE A 70 4.58 9.28 13.14
CA PHE A 70 3.29 9.73 13.68
C PHE A 70 2.30 10.18 12.60
N HIS A 71 2.79 10.68 11.46
CA HIS A 71 2.00 11.21 10.36
C HIS A 71 2.07 10.39 9.07
N ILE A 72 2.75 9.24 9.07
CA ILE A 72 2.94 8.38 7.90
C ILE A 72 2.56 6.94 8.21
N GLY A 73 1.70 6.38 7.35
CA GLY A 73 1.35 4.98 7.33
C GLY A 73 1.73 4.29 6.02
N VAL A 74 1.75 2.97 6.04
CA VAL A 74 1.99 2.12 4.88
C VAL A 74 0.98 0.99 4.83
N ALA A 75 0.41 0.75 3.65
CA ALA A 75 -0.33 -0.46 3.35
C ALA A 75 0.47 -1.31 2.35
N ALA A 76 0.51 -2.64 2.55
CA ALA A 76 1.35 -3.55 1.80
C ALA A 76 0.55 -4.64 1.08
N ALA A 77 1.00 -5.04 -0.13
CA ALA A 77 0.52 -6.23 -0.82
C ALA A 77 1.69 -7.05 -1.39
N GLY A 78 1.62 -8.36 -1.26
CA GLY A 78 2.65 -9.30 -1.67
C GLY A 78 3.25 -10.08 -0.51
N TYR A 79 4.57 -10.25 -0.50
CA TYR A 79 5.29 -11.00 0.51
C TYR A 79 5.54 -10.14 1.76
N ILE A 80 4.66 -10.26 2.75
CA ILE A 80 4.61 -9.41 3.95
C ILE A 80 5.91 -9.39 4.78
N PRO A 81 6.70 -10.49 4.90
CA PRO A 81 8.01 -10.41 5.55
C PRO A 81 8.94 -9.34 4.96
N ASP A 82 8.95 -9.17 3.64
CA ASP A 82 9.74 -8.11 2.99
C ASP A 82 9.19 -6.71 3.36
N ALA A 83 7.85 -6.56 3.42
CA ALA A 83 7.22 -5.31 3.86
C ALA A 83 7.69 -4.90 5.26
N ARG A 84 7.78 -5.84 6.20
CA ARG A 84 8.23 -5.56 7.58
C ARG A 84 9.65 -5.01 7.61
N VAL A 85 10.56 -5.60 6.85
CA VAL A 85 11.95 -5.13 6.76
C VAL A 85 12.00 -3.71 6.18
N GLN A 86 11.26 -3.46 5.10
CA GLN A 86 11.20 -2.12 4.50
C GLN A 86 10.61 -1.08 5.45
N VAL A 87 9.55 -1.44 6.19
CA VAL A 87 8.93 -0.55 7.19
C VAL A 87 9.91 -0.23 8.31
N ASP A 88 10.67 -1.21 8.81
CA ASP A 88 11.65 -0.95 9.86
C ASP A 88 12.78 -0.04 9.36
N ASN A 89 13.23 -0.22 8.12
CA ASN A 89 14.18 0.70 7.48
C ASN A 89 13.61 2.13 7.34
N ALA A 90 12.34 2.24 6.93
CA ALA A 90 11.68 3.53 6.80
C ALA A 90 11.52 4.24 8.16
N ARG A 91 11.22 3.50 9.23
CA ARG A 91 11.18 4.03 10.61
C ARG A 91 12.54 4.57 11.04
N PHE A 92 13.58 3.77 10.84
CA PHE A 92 14.94 4.18 11.17
C PHE A 92 15.35 5.44 10.39
N PHE A 93 15.06 5.47 9.09
CA PHE A 93 15.32 6.64 8.24
C PHE A 93 14.57 7.88 8.73
N SER A 94 13.27 7.75 9.04
CA SER A 94 12.43 8.86 9.51
C SER A 94 12.91 9.42 10.86
N GLN A 95 13.28 8.53 11.79
CA GLN A 95 13.84 8.93 13.08
C GLN A 95 15.20 9.61 12.93
N GLY A 96 16.08 9.08 12.06
CA GLY A 96 17.37 9.68 11.75
C GLY A 96 17.23 11.08 11.15
N ASN A 97 16.25 11.28 10.26
CA ASN A 97 15.92 12.59 9.71
C ASN A 97 15.52 13.58 10.81
N LYS A 98 14.61 13.17 11.70
CA LYS A 98 14.15 14.00 12.81
C LYS A 98 15.27 14.34 13.79
N MET A 99 16.16 13.39 14.09
CA MET A 99 17.32 13.64 14.97
C MET A 99 18.32 14.61 14.34
N THR A 100 18.46 14.61 13.02
CA THR A 100 19.43 15.43 12.31
C THR A 100 18.94 16.85 12.06
N TYR A 101 17.65 16.99 11.68
CA TYR A 101 17.07 18.23 11.20
C TYR A 101 16.01 18.83 12.13
N ASP A 102 15.62 18.11 13.20
CA ASP A 102 14.52 18.46 14.12
C ASP A 102 13.16 18.66 13.42
N GLU A 103 13.01 18.08 12.22
CA GLU A 103 11.82 18.19 11.40
C GLU A 103 11.24 16.80 11.07
N ALA A 104 9.91 16.74 10.93
CA ALA A 104 9.23 15.54 10.46
C ALA A 104 9.58 15.28 8.98
N VAL A 105 9.91 14.05 8.65
CA VAL A 105 10.25 13.63 7.29
C VAL A 105 9.04 13.78 6.36
N GLN A 106 9.26 14.21 5.11
CA GLN A 106 8.21 14.28 4.11
C GLN A 106 7.84 12.88 3.60
N VAL A 107 6.55 12.66 3.28
CA VAL A 107 6.05 11.39 2.74
C VAL A 107 6.79 10.99 1.47
N GLU A 108 7.01 11.95 0.57
CA GLU A 108 7.78 11.77 -0.68
C GLU A 108 9.20 11.26 -0.41
N THR A 109 9.87 11.83 0.58
CA THR A 109 11.26 11.48 0.93
C THR A 109 11.35 10.04 1.43
N VAL A 110 10.38 9.58 2.22
CA VAL A 110 10.29 8.19 2.68
C VAL A 110 10.01 7.26 1.49
N ALA A 111 9.07 7.61 0.62
CA ALA A 111 8.73 6.81 -0.55
C ALA A 111 9.93 6.67 -1.49
N LYS A 112 10.64 7.77 -1.76
CA LYS A 112 11.86 7.75 -2.55
C LYS A 112 12.95 6.89 -1.92
N HIS A 113 13.17 7.00 -0.62
CA HIS A 113 14.17 6.18 0.10
C HIS A 113 13.90 4.69 -0.07
N LEU A 114 12.65 4.25 0.08
CA LEU A 114 12.26 2.84 -0.09
C LEU A 114 12.36 2.38 -1.55
N ALA A 115 12.02 3.24 -2.51
CA ALA A 115 12.16 2.95 -3.93
C ALA A 115 13.63 2.81 -4.34
N ASP A 116 14.50 3.72 -3.89
CA ASP A 116 15.94 3.65 -4.15
C ASP A 116 16.54 2.36 -3.58
N GLN A 117 16.11 1.93 -2.38
CA GLN A 117 16.53 0.66 -1.80
C GLN A 117 16.04 -0.55 -2.61
N SER A 118 14.78 -0.55 -3.06
CA SER A 118 14.25 -1.61 -3.92
C SER A 118 15.00 -1.67 -5.24
N HIS A 119 15.31 -0.52 -5.85
CA HIS A 119 16.09 -0.45 -7.07
C HIS A 119 17.49 -1.03 -6.87
N GLN A 120 18.17 -0.74 -5.75
CA GLN A 120 19.48 -1.32 -5.44
C GLN A 120 19.45 -2.85 -5.44
N PHE A 121 18.37 -3.48 -4.94
CA PHE A 121 18.24 -4.94 -4.94
C PHE A 121 18.09 -5.55 -6.34
N THR A 122 17.80 -4.75 -7.35
CA THR A 122 17.85 -5.17 -8.75
C THR A 122 19.24 -5.06 -9.36
N GLN A 123 20.19 -4.37 -8.70
CA GLN A 123 21.54 -4.08 -9.20
C GLN A 123 22.64 -4.91 -8.54
N TYR A 124 22.37 -5.54 -7.39
CA TYR A 124 23.37 -6.31 -6.65
C TYR A 124 23.18 -7.80 -6.83
N SER A 125 24.29 -8.50 -7.14
CA SER A 125 24.31 -9.95 -7.15
C SER A 125 24.20 -10.52 -5.73
N GLY A 126 23.52 -11.64 -5.57
CA GLY A 126 23.37 -12.33 -4.29
C GLY A 126 22.17 -11.90 -3.45
N VAL A 127 21.42 -10.88 -3.87
CA VAL A 127 20.12 -10.50 -3.29
C VAL A 127 19.01 -10.66 -4.32
N ARG A 128 17.79 -10.85 -3.87
CA ARG A 128 16.60 -10.86 -4.73
C ARG A 128 15.84 -9.54 -4.61
N PRO A 129 15.06 -9.14 -5.62
CA PRO A 129 14.10 -8.05 -5.47
C PRO A 129 13.09 -8.35 -4.36
N ASN A 130 12.59 -7.29 -3.69
CA ASN A 130 11.52 -7.41 -2.72
C ASN A 130 10.24 -7.87 -3.41
N GLY A 131 9.55 -8.88 -2.84
CA GLY A 131 8.29 -9.40 -3.39
C GLY A 131 7.06 -8.63 -2.89
N VAL A 132 7.17 -7.31 -2.69
CA VAL A 132 6.11 -6.50 -2.08
C VAL A 132 6.01 -5.14 -2.75
N ALA A 133 4.79 -4.64 -2.92
CA ALA A 133 4.50 -3.24 -3.22
C ALA A 133 3.92 -2.56 -1.99
N LEU A 134 4.24 -1.29 -1.82
CA LEU A 134 3.83 -0.48 -0.68
C LEU A 134 3.08 0.77 -1.15
N ILE A 135 1.99 1.06 -0.48
CA ILE A 135 1.29 2.34 -0.55
C ILE A 135 1.69 3.14 0.68
N ILE A 136 2.53 4.15 0.50
CA ILE A 136 2.99 5.05 1.55
C ILE A 136 2.07 6.26 1.54
N ALA A 137 1.36 6.50 2.63
CA ALA A 137 0.36 7.56 2.71
C ALA A 137 0.51 8.36 4.00
N GLY A 138 0.33 9.66 3.93
CA GLY A 138 0.46 10.53 5.09
C GLY A 138 0.11 11.98 4.80
N VAL A 139 0.26 12.81 5.83
CA VAL A 139 0.03 14.25 5.76
C VAL A 139 1.23 14.98 6.37
N ASP A 140 1.99 15.66 5.54
CA ASP A 140 3.17 16.43 5.93
C ASP A 140 2.96 17.94 5.77
N ILE A 141 4.05 18.70 5.65
CA ILE A 141 4.00 20.17 5.45
C ILE A 141 3.50 20.56 4.05
N LYS A 142 3.60 19.64 3.06
CA LYS A 142 3.08 19.85 1.69
C LYS A 142 1.61 19.47 1.56
N GLY A 143 1.02 18.88 2.60
CA GLY A 143 -0.35 18.36 2.61
C GLY A 143 -0.41 16.83 2.56
N GLU A 144 -1.56 16.33 2.16
CA GLU A 144 -1.84 14.90 2.01
C GLU A 144 -1.20 14.33 0.74
N SER A 145 -0.61 13.16 0.87
CA SER A 145 0.01 12.48 -0.28
C SER A 145 -0.02 10.97 -0.15
N ILE A 146 -0.06 10.31 -1.30
CA ILE A 146 0.02 8.86 -1.45
C ILE A 146 1.04 8.54 -2.52
N TYR A 147 1.98 7.67 -2.20
CA TYR A 147 2.98 7.15 -3.12
C TYR A 147 2.90 5.63 -3.18
N LEU A 148 2.97 5.10 -4.38
CA LEU A 148 3.17 3.68 -4.64
C LEU A 148 4.66 3.42 -4.85
N THR A 149 5.21 2.40 -4.20
CA THR A 149 6.52 1.82 -4.52
C THR A 149 6.37 0.35 -4.87
N ASP A 150 7.20 -0.13 -5.78
CA ASP A 150 7.15 -1.48 -6.30
C ASP A 150 8.53 -2.18 -6.30
N PRO A 151 8.59 -3.50 -6.60
CA PRO A 151 9.84 -4.25 -6.64
C PRO A 151 10.90 -3.74 -7.61
N SER A 152 10.54 -2.97 -8.63
CA SER A 152 11.48 -2.38 -9.59
C SER A 152 12.21 -1.16 -9.05
N GLY A 153 11.71 -0.58 -7.95
CA GLY A 153 12.16 0.69 -7.42
C GLY A 153 11.45 1.91 -8.03
N THR A 154 10.36 1.69 -8.75
CA THR A 154 9.49 2.79 -9.19
C THR A 154 8.79 3.39 -7.99
N PHE A 155 8.63 4.74 -7.96
CA PHE A 155 7.69 5.39 -7.05
C PHE A 155 6.88 6.45 -7.80
N ILE A 156 5.58 6.43 -7.59
CA ILE A 156 4.64 7.30 -8.31
C ILE A 156 3.61 7.82 -7.32
N GLN A 157 3.28 9.10 -7.41
CA GLN A 157 2.22 9.71 -6.62
C GLN A 157 0.85 9.43 -7.25
N TYR A 158 -0.12 9.07 -6.40
CA TYR A 158 -1.50 8.81 -6.81
C TYR A 158 -2.50 9.60 -5.96
N ALA A 159 -3.66 9.84 -6.52
CA ALA A 159 -4.83 10.32 -5.78
C ALA A 159 -5.59 9.16 -5.12
N ALA A 160 -5.72 8.04 -5.82
CA ALA A 160 -6.20 6.79 -5.30
C ALA A 160 -5.53 5.64 -6.06
N ILE A 161 -5.21 4.54 -5.38
CA ILE A 161 -4.54 3.39 -5.97
C ILE A 161 -4.83 2.12 -5.16
N ALA A 162 -4.97 1.00 -5.86
CA ALA A 162 -5.05 -0.33 -5.29
C ALA A 162 -3.93 -1.22 -5.83
N ILE A 163 -3.42 -2.12 -5.00
CA ILE A 163 -2.38 -3.11 -5.29
C ILE A 163 -2.79 -4.49 -4.78
N GLY A 164 -2.23 -5.53 -5.36
CA GLY A 164 -2.53 -6.91 -4.99
C GLY A 164 -3.53 -7.57 -5.91
N SER A 165 -4.17 -8.63 -5.42
CA SER A 165 -5.09 -9.44 -6.22
C SER A 165 -6.33 -8.65 -6.63
N GLY A 166 -6.62 -8.62 -7.94
CA GLY A 166 -7.77 -7.90 -8.49
C GLY A 166 -7.63 -6.38 -8.53
N SER A 167 -6.42 -5.85 -8.32
CA SER A 167 -6.18 -4.39 -8.30
C SER A 167 -6.59 -3.68 -9.59
N ASP A 168 -6.49 -4.31 -10.76
CA ASP A 168 -6.83 -3.67 -12.04
C ASP A 168 -8.32 -3.27 -12.11
N GLU A 169 -9.21 -4.17 -11.69
CA GLU A 169 -10.65 -3.90 -11.64
C GLU A 169 -11.00 -2.89 -10.55
N VAL A 170 -10.32 -2.98 -9.40
CA VAL A 170 -10.50 -2.03 -8.30
C VAL A 170 -10.02 -0.64 -8.71
N ASN A 171 -8.91 -0.52 -9.41
CA ASN A 171 -8.44 0.76 -9.94
C ASN A 171 -9.43 1.37 -10.92
N SER A 172 -10.00 0.57 -11.84
CA SER A 172 -11.06 1.03 -12.75
C SER A 172 -12.32 1.48 -12.00
N PHE A 173 -12.66 0.84 -10.89
CA PHE A 173 -13.77 1.26 -10.02
C PHE A 173 -13.45 2.56 -9.27
N LEU A 174 -12.23 2.70 -8.76
CA LEU A 174 -11.78 3.94 -8.10
C LEU A 174 -11.80 5.12 -9.08
N GLU A 175 -11.32 4.94 -10.32
CA GLU A 175 -11.34 5.98 -11.35
C GLU A 175 -12.74 6.54 -11.64
N LYS A 176 -13.77 5.68 -11.58
CA LYS A 176 -15.17 6.10 -11.81
C LYS A 176 -15.80 6.81 -10.61
N ASN A 177 -15.44 6.44 -9.40
CA ASN A 177 -16.13 6.86 -8.18
C ASN A 177 -15.32 7.87 -7.34
N TYR A 178 -14.04 8.06 -7.65
CA TYR A 178 -13.19 8.95 -6.88
C TYR A 178 -13.48 10.43 -7.16
N ASN A 179 -13.53 11.20 -6.09
CA ASN A 179 -13.53 12.67 -6.13
C ASN A 179 -12.65 13.19 -4.99
N PHE A 180 -11.72 14.09 -5.31
CA PHE A 180 -10.82 14.69 -4.30
C PHE A 180 -11.57 15.46 -3.21
N ASP A 181 -12.71 16.06 -3.55
CA ASP A 181 -13.52 16.86 -2.63
C ASP A 181 -14.41 16.02 -1.68
N MET A 182 -14.43 14.68 -1.82
CA MET A 182 -15.18 13.82 -0.90
C MET A 182 -14.61 13.92 0.52
N GLY A 183 -15.48 13.75 1.53
CA GLY A 183 -15.05 13.65 2.92
C GLY A 183 -14.31 12.33 3.21
N LEU A 184 -13.57 12.27 4.31
CA LEU A 184 -12.86 11.05 4.73
C LEU A 184 -13.80 9.86 4.99
N ASP A 185 -15.01 10.10 5.48
CA ASP A 185 -16.00 9.04 5.73
C ASP A 185 -16.53 8.43 4.43
N ASP A 186 -16.74 9.26 3.40
CA ASP A 186 -17.12 8.78 2.06
C ASP A 186 -15.95 8.04 1.40
N ALA A 187 -14.71 8.51 1.56
CA ALA A 187 -13.52 7.81 1.09
C ALA A 187 -13.34 6.45 1.79
N ALA A 188 -13.63 6.38 3.10
CA ALA A 188 -13.62 5.11 3.83
C ALA A 188 -14.71 4.15 3.31
N SER A 189 -15.90 4.67 3.02
CA SER A 189 -17.01 3.89 2.44
C SER A 189 -16.69 3.42 1.02
N LEU A 190 -16.04 4.26 0.20
CA LEU A 190 -15.54 3.90 -1.14
C LEU A 190 -14.47 2.81 -1.05
N ALA A 191 -13.55 2.89 -0.09
CA ALA A 191 -12.52 1.87 0.13
C ALA A 191 -13.13 0.50 0.47
N ILE A 192 -14.17 0.49 1.30
CA ILE A 192 -14.90 -0.75 1.65
C ILE A 192 -15.62 -1.31 0.43
N ALA A 193 -16.32 -0.46 -0.35
CA ALA A 193 -16.98 -0.89 -1.58
C ALA A 193 -15.98 -1.51 -2.57
N ALA A 194 -14.81 -0.87 -2.74
CA ALA A 194 -13.73 -1.32 -3.61
C ALA A 194 -13.18 -2.70 -3.21
N ILE A 195 -12.95 -2.95 -1.90
CA ILE A 195 -12.50 -4.25 -1.41
C ILE A 195 -13.59 -5.32 -1.63
N ASN A 196 -14.85 -4.99 -1.37
CA ASN A 196 -15.97 -5.93 -1.49
C ASN A 196 -16.27 -6.34 -2.94
N LEU A 197 -15.81 -5.59 -3.95
CA LEU A 197 -15.91 -6.00 -5.35
C LEU A 197 -15.24 -7.36 -5.61
N LYS A 198 -14.12 -7.62 -4.92
CA LYS A 198 -13.28 -8.81 -5.14
C LYS A 198 -13.31 -9.80 -3.99
N SER A 199 -13.83 -9.40 -2.84
CA SER A 199 -13.90 -10.30 -1.69
C SER A 199 -14.92 -11.40 -1.92
N GLU A 200 -14.51 -12.64 -1.65
CA GLU A 200 -15.41 -13.80 -1.60
C GLU A 200 -16.42 -13.69 -0.44
N GLU A 201 -16.07 -12.96 0.61
CA GLU A 201 -16.91 -12.72 1.78
C GLU A 201 -17.77 -11.45 1.60
N LYS A 202 -18.81 -11.54 0.76
CA LYS A 202 -19.69 -10.40 0.40
C LYS A 202 -20.50 -9.79 1.55
N ASN A 203 -20.49 -10.36 2.75
CA ASN A 203 -21.39 -9.97 3.85
C ASN A 203 -20.69 -9.63 5.17
N GLY A 204 -19.52 -9.01 5.13
CA GLY A 204 -18.88 -8.62 6.39
C GLY A 204 -17.68 -7.73 6.21
N VAL A 205 -17.33 -7.02 7.28
CA VAL A 205 -16.16 -6.13 7.33
C VAL A 205 -15.01 -6.69 8.17
N LYS A 206 -15.15 -7.93 8.68
CA LYS A 206 -14.15 -8.55 9.56
C LYS A 206 -12.79 -8.77 8.88
N HIS A 207 -12.81 -8.93 7.56
CA HIS A 207 -11.62 -9.10 6.73
C HIS A 207 -11.02 -7.76 6.28
N ILE A 208 -11.60 -6.62 6.67
CA ILE A 208 -11.13 -5.29 6.30
C ILE A 208 -10.45 -4.65 7.50
N LYS A 209 -9.24 -4.16 7.31
CA LYS A 209 -8.54 -3.31 8.26
C LYS A 209 -8.23 -1.99 7.59
N MET A 210 -8.36 -0.90 8.36
CA MET A 210 -8.22 0.45 7.84
C MET A 210 -7.41 1.33 8.78
N ALA A 211 -6.78 2.35 8.21
CA ALA A 211 -6.14 3.44 8.94
C ALA A 211 -6.33 4.76 8.19
N LYS A 212 -6.19 5.85 8.91
CA LYS A 212 -6.30 7.22 8.36
C LYS A 212 -5.21 8.12 8.91
N VAL A 213 -4.92 9.18 8.16
CA VAL A 213 -4.21 10.36 8.64
C VAL A 213 -4.99 11.59 8.18
N THR A 214 -5.47 12.40 9.13
CA THR A 214 -6.26 13.60 8.80
C THR A 214 -5.34 14.80 8.56
N THR A 215 -5.76 15.75 7.72
CA THR A 215 -5.04 17.03 7.53
C THR A 215 -5.04 17.89 8.78
N LYS A 216 -6.06 17.72 9.65
CA LYS A 216 -6.24 18.50 10.87
C LYS A 216 -5.24 18.10 11.96
N ASP A 217 -5.18 16.79 12.25
CA ASP A 217 -4.41 16.30 13.40
C ASP A 217 -3.03 15.78 12.97
N LYS A 218 -2.88 15.39 11.69
CA LYS A 218 -1.66 14.82 11.11
C LYS A 218 -1.12 13.63 11.90
N VAL A 219 -2.05 12.81 12.43
CA VAL A 219 -1.71 11.63 13.24
C VAL A 219 -2.26 10.38 12.57
N PHE A 220 -1.41 9.36 12.49
CA PHE A 220 -1.82 8.04 12.02
C PHE A 220 -2.71 7.36 13.06
N GLU A 221 -3.90 6.99 12.64
CA GLU A 221 -4.89 6.30 13.47
C GLU A 221 -5.39 5.04 12.77
N LYS A 222 -5.42 3.92 13.50
CA LYS A 222 -6.13 2.72 13.05
C LYS A 222 -7.62 2.90 13.30
N ILE A 223 -8.42 2.64 12.28
CA ILE A 223 -9.89 2.75 12.37
C ILE A 223 -10.43 1.52 13.10
N SER A 224 -11.32 1.74 14.05
CA SER A 224 -11.93 0.67 14.85
C SER A 224 -12.88 -0.20 14.01
N GLU A 225 -13.11 -1.45 14.42
CA GLU A 225 -14.07 -2.34 13.73
C GLU A 225 -15.51 -1.80 13.78
N SER A 226 -15.86 -1.04 14.83
CA SER A 226 -17.16 -0.37 14.93
C SER A 226 -17.33 0.72 13.87
N ASP A 227 -16.27 1.52 13.65
CA ASP A 227 -16.30 2.58 12.65
C ASP A 227 -16.31 2.01 11.23
N ILE A 228 -15.53 0.94 10.98
CA ILE A 228 -15.57 0.23 9.68
C ILE A 228 -16.98 -0.30 9.39
N LYS A 229 -17.70 -0.82 10.40
CA LYS A 229 -19.09 -1.24 10.23
C LYS A 229 -20.02 -0.05 9.89
N ASN A 230 -19.82 1.09 10.53
CA ASN A 230 -20.60 2.30 10.23
C ASN A 230 -20.36 2.77 8.79
N TYR A 231 -19.09 2.82 8.34
CA TYR A 231 -18.75 3.17 6.95
C TYR A 231 -19.31 2.16 5.93
N SER A 232 -19.39 0.88 6.29
CA SER A 232 -19.92 -0.15 5.39
C SER A 232 -21.41 0.04 5.08
N GLN A 233 -22.17 0.67 5.94
CA GLN A 233 -23.59 0.98 5.67
C GLN A 233 -23.76 1.97 4.52
N ASN A 234 -22.78 2.85 4.33
CA ASN A 234 -22.77 3.84 3.27
C ASN A 234 -22.04 3.34 1.99
N SER A 235 -21.41 2.18 2.03
CA SER A 235 -20.64 1.64 0.88
C SER A 235 -21.53 1.31 -0.32
N SER A 236 -22.83 1.05 -0.10
CA SER A 236 -23.81 0.81 -1.16
C SER A 236 -24.09 2.04 -2.05
N LYS A 237 -23.65 3.24 -1.66
CA LYS A 237 -23.72 4.45 -2.51
C LYS A 237 -22.81 4.33 -3.75
N PHE A 238 -21.78 3.49 -3.68
CA PHE A 238 -20.80 3.28 -4.74
C PHE A 238 -21.14 1.97 -5.43
N SER A 239 -21.63 2.04 -6.68
CA SER A 239 -21.98 0.87 -7.49
C SER A 239 -20.93 0.58 -8.53
N ALA A 240 -20.89 -0.68 -8.97
CA ALA A 240 -19.96 -1.14 -10.02
C ALA A 240 -20.53 -0.94 -11.45
N GLU A 241 -21.60 -0.14 -11.62
CA GLU A 241 -22.20 0.12 -12.95
C GLU A 241 -21.28 0.91 -13.89
#